data_19470da56ce9a038eda5aadc86a7ac06
#
_entry.id   19470da56ce9a038eda5aadc86a7ac06
#
_cell.length_a   1.000
_cell.length_b   1.000
_cell.length_c   1.000
_cell.angle_alpha   90.00
_cell.angle_beta   90.00
_cell.angle_gamma   90.00
#
_symmetry.space_group_name_H-M   'P 1'
#
loop_
_entity.id
_entity.type
_entity.pdbx_description
1 polymer ?
#
loop_
_entity_poly.entity_id
_entity_poly.type
_entity_poly.pdbx_seq_one_letter_code
_entity_poly.pdbx_strand_id
1 'polypeptide(L)'
;RGFFSVRYEPNDRLSLTVDWLPYYVTKDQGDDIQGLKNELGAEVVWALGDGDVDFALGDGLENILEGVFLSVMHRQGWESDGTWMGNYTDPRLGVGFNIDQINVTIDAGPRFYTPGSYSGLSQRTDFAGEVEVSIPVGDAVLFAHWKPTYSPDDAPGWGEGWQHHLGTGVTFSF
;
A
#
# COMPACT_ATOMS: atom_id res chain seq x y z
N ARG A 1 -1.87 6.82 14.92
CA ARG A 1 -1.08 6.21 13.86
C ARG A 1 -0.12 7.25 13.32
N GLY A 2 1.18 6.93 13.26
CA GLY A 2 2.21 7.73 12.61
C GLY A 2 2.64 7.04 11.31
N PHE A 3 3.26 7.82 10.41
CA PHE A 3 3.88 7.31 9.19
C PHE A 3 5.12 8.13 8.89
N PHE A 4 6.26 7.45 8.75
CA PHE A 4 7.53 8.07 8.39
C PHE A 4 8.11 7.28 7.23
N SER A 5 8.49 7.98 6.17
CA SER A 5 9.04 7.31 4.99
C SER A 5 10.23 8.07 4.43
N VAL A 6 11.13 7.31 3.83
CA VAL A 6 12.28 7.83 3.06
C VAL A 6 12.24 7.15 1.71
N ARG A 7 12.28 7.96 0.65
CA ARG A 7 12.33 7.51 -0.72
C ARG A 7 13.66 7.89 -1.35
N TYR A 8 14.20 6.98 -2.16
CA TYR A 8 15.37 7.18 -2.98
C TYR A 8 15.07 6.80 -4.43
N GLU A 9 15.30 7.72 -5.33
CA GLU A 9 15.08 7.56 -6.77
C GLU A 9 16.44 7.66 -7.50
N PRO A 10 17.11 6.52 -7.72
CA PRO A 10 18.40 6.53 -8.42
C PRO A 10 18.31 6.97 -9.89
N ASN A 11 17.15 6.86 -10.48
CA ASN A 11 16.82 7.32 -11.83
C ASN A 11 15.28 7.46 -11.96
N ASP A 12 14.83 7.94 -13.12
CA ASP A 12 13.43 8.17 -13.47
C ASP A 12 12.55 6.91 -13.61
N ARG A 13 13.12 5.73 -13.42
CA ARG A 13 12.43 4.43 -13.59
C ARG A 13 12.39 3.59 -12.33
N LEU A 14 13.15 3.96 -11.31
CA LEU A 14 13.28 3.16 -10.09
C LEU A 14 13.07 4.02 -8.87
N SER A 15 12.13 3.62 -8.04
CA SER A 15 11.90 4.17 -6.71
C SER A 15 12.08 3.10 -5.65
N LEU A 16 12.81 3.43 -4.60
CA LEU A 16 13.03 2.61 -3.43
C LEU A 16 12.50 3.37 -2.22
N THR A 17 11.54 2.81 -1.51
CA THR A 17 10.94 3.43 -0.33
C THR A 17 11.16 2.52 0.88
N VAL A 18 11.52 3.12 2.01
CA VAL A 18 11.50 2.45 3.32
C VAL A 18 10.62 3.28 4.24
N ASP A 19 9.74 2.63 4.95
CA ASP A 19 8.83 3.31 5.85
C ASP A 19 8.75 2.64 7.22
N TRP A 20 8.37 3.45 8.21
CA TRP A 20 8.04 3.01 9.56
C TRP A 20 6.66 3.53 9.95
N LEU A 21 5.82 2.63 10.40
CA LEU A 21 4.42 2.89 10.73
C LEU A 21 4.14 2.46 12.17
N PRO A 22 4.38 3.35 13.16
CA PRO A 22 3.97 3.11 14.53
C PRO A 22 2.47 3.40 14.71
N TYR A 23 1.77 2.53 15.44
CA TYR A 23 0.39 2.77 15.85
C TYR A 23 0.10 2.16 17.21
N TYR A 24 -0.94 2.65 17.85
CA TYR A 24 -1.35 2.20 19.18
C TYR A 24 -2.77 1.61 19.12
N VAL A 25 -2.91 0.39 19.58
CA VAL A 25 -4.19 -0.29 19.74
C VAL A 25 -4.69 0.04 21.15
N THR A 26 -5.85 0.70 21.24
CA THR A 26 -6.34 1.27 22.50
C THR A 26 -7.07 0.26 23.39
N LYS A 27 -7.49 -0.87 22.84
CA LYS A 27 -8.10 -1.99 23.56
C LYS A 27 -8.02 -3.25 22.71
N ASP A 28 -8.06 -4.40 23.37
CA ASP A 28 -8.04 -5.70 22.72
C ASP A 28 -9.21 -5.83 21.74
N GLN A 29 -8.90 -6.28 20.52
CA GLN A 29 -9.86 -6.57 19.47
C GLN A 29 -9.52 -7.92 18.84
N GLY A 30 -10.14 -8.98 19.30
CA GLY A 30 -9.78 -10.34 18.90
C GLY A 30 -8.34 -10.65 19.32
N ASP A 31 -7.48 -10.90 18.33
CA ASP A 31 -6.07 -11.19 18.56
C ASP A 31 -5.18 -9.94 18.60
N ASP A 32 -5.73 -8.76 18.31
CA ASP A 32 -5.05 -7.48 18.46
C ASP A 32 -4.99 -7.07 19.93
N ILE A 33 -3.84 -7.30 20.55
CA ILE A 33 -3.59 -6.94 21.95
C ILE A 33 -3.37 -5.43 22.05
N GLN A 34 -3.94 -4.82 23.10
CA GLN A 34 -3.69 -3.41 23.42
C GLN A 34 -2.18 -3.12 23.55
N GLY A 35 -1.72 -2.05 22.91
CA GLY A 35 -0.32 -1.64 23.01
C GLY A 35 0.20 -0.95 21.75
N LEU A 36 1.48 -0.58 21.81
CA LEU A 36 2.20 -0.01 20.68
C LEU A 36 2.59 -1.13 19.71
N LYS A 37 2.28 -0.92 18.45
CA LYS A 37 2.69 -1.75 17.34
C LYS A 37 3.66 -0.98 16.46
N ASN A 38 4.59 -1.69 15.85
CA ASN A 38 5.56 -1.12 14.92
C ASN A 38 5.57 -1.95 13.65
N GLU A 39 5.42 -1.31 12.50
CA GLU A 39 5.59 -1.95 11.21
C GLU A 39 6.71 -1.28 10.45
N LEU A 40 7.58 -2.07 9.82
CA LEU A 40 8.60 -1.63 8.88
C LEU A 40 8.24 -2.14 7.49
N GLY A 41 8.21 -1.22 6.54
CA GLY A 41 7.95 -1.48 5.14
C GLY A 41 9.15 -1.15 4.27
N ALA A 42 9.27 -1.89 3.17
CA ALA A 42 10.16 -1.55 2.08
C ALA A 42 9.43 -1.80 0.76
N GLU A 43 9.52 -0.87 -0.17
CA GLU A 43 8.88 -0.96 -1.46
C GLU A 43 9.88 -0.62 -2.58
N VAL A 44 9.78 -1.37 -3.66
CA VAL A 44 10.46 -1.11 -4.92
C VAL A 44 9.41 -0.91 -5.99
N VAL A 45 9.46 0.22 -6.70
CA VAL A 45 8.63 0.46 -7.90
C VAL A 45 9.55 0.62 -9.10
N TRP A 46 9.28 -0.17 -10.14
CA TRP A 46 10.04 -0.15 -11.37
C TRP A 46 9.15 0.12 -12.58
N ALA A 47 9.39 1.25 -13.25
CA ALA A 47 8.75 1.58 -14.51
C ALA A 47 9.30 0.71 -15.65
N LEU A 48 8.39 0.03 -16.36
CA LEU A 48 8.70 -0.80 -17.52
C LEU A 48 8.42 0.02 -18.80
N GLY A 49 9.35 0.05 -19.73
CA GLY A 49 9.18 0.77 -21.00
C GLY A 49 9.74 2.18 -20.99
N ASP A 50 9.26 3.03 -21.91
CA ASP A 50 9.75 4.38 -22.16
C ASP A 50 8.88 5.48 -21.54
N GLY A 51 7.92 5.11 -20.71
CA GLY A 51 7.04 6.04 -20.00
C GLY A 51 7.79 6.80 -18.90
N ASP A 52 7.42 8.07 -18.71
CA ASP A 52 7.87 8.84 -17.57
C ASP A 52 7.00 8.47 -16.37
N VAL A 53 7.63 8.09 -15.27
CA VAL A 53 6.98 7.81 -13.99
C VAL A 53 7.38 8.90 -13.02
N ASP A 54 6.39 9.68 -12.61
CA ASP A 54 6.56 10.63 -11.50
C ASP A 54 6.20 9.91 -10.21
N PHE A 55 7.20 9.70 -9.37
CA PHE A 55 7.01 9.09 -8.06
C PHE A 55 6.73 10.17 -7.03
N ALA A 56 5.48 10.34 -6.64
CA ALA A 56 5.15 11.23 -5.55
C ALA A 56 4.89 10.47 -4.24
N LEU A 57 4.93 11.18 -3.12
CA LEU A 57 4.75 10.61 -1.79
C LEU A 57 3.26 10.62 -1.40
N GLY A 58 2.65 9.45 -1.32
CA GLY A 58 1.32 9.26 -0.77
C GLY A 58 0.18 9.28 -1.80
N ASP A 59 -0.98 8.85 -1.35
CA ASP A 59 -2.19 8.79 -2.17
C ASP A 59 -2.51 10.16 -2.82
N GLY A 60 -2.86 10.18 -4.09
CA GLY A 60 -3.19 11.39 -4.85
C GLY A 60 -1.99 12.23 -5.32
N LEU A 61 -0.76 11.90 -4.91
CA LEU A 61 0.46 12.57 -5.35
C LEU A 61 1.20 11.81 -6.45
N GLU A 62 0.81 10.60 -6.73
CA GLU A 62 1.45 9.76 -7.72
C GLU A 62 0.92 10.12 -9.11
N ASN A 63 1.77 10.74 -9.91
CA ASN A 63 1.49 11.01 -11.31
C ASN A 63 2.30 10.04 -12.16
N ILE A 64 1.70 8.90 -12.50
CA ILE A 64 2.23 8.05 -13.55
C ILE A 64 1.66 8.58 -14.85
N LEU A 65 2.47 9.32 -15.62
CA LEU A 65 2.01 10.01 -16.81
C LEU A 65 1.56 9.02 -17.88
N GLU A 66 2.41 8.08 -18.24
CA GLU A 66 2.06 6.93 -19.08
C GLU A 66 3.04 5.80 -18.80
N GLY A 67 2.55 4.61 -18.50
CA GLY A 67 3.47 3.50 -18.37
C GLY A 67 2.94 2.29 -17.63
N VAL A 68 3.65 1.21 -17.82
CA VAL A 68 3.48 -0.03 -17.07
C VAL A 68 4.56 -0.08 -16.00
N PHE A 69 4.20 -0.45 -14.80
CA PHE A 69 5.14 -0.58 -13.69
C PHE A 69 4.96 -1.90 -12.94
N LEU A 70 6.02 -2.31 -12.30
CA LEU A 70 6.03 -3.41 -11.35
C LEU A 70 6.36 -2.84 -9.97
N SER A 71 5.57 -3.16 -8.96
CA SER A 71 5.89 -2.84 -7.58
C SER A 71 6.01 -4.12 -6.74
N VAL A 72 6.86 -4.07 -5.74
CA VAL A 72 6.97 -5.11 -4.71
C VAL A 72 7.11 -4.42 -3.38
N MET A 73 6.12 -4.58 -2.53
CA MET A 73 6.15 -4.12 -1.14
C MET A 73 6.34 -5.32 -0.22
N HIS A 74 7.19 -5.17 0.78
CA HIS A 74 7.32 -6.09 1.89
C HIS A 74 7.18 -5.34 3.21
N ARG A 75 6.35 -5.85 4.11
CA ARG A 75 6.12 -5.23 5.42
C ARG A 75 6.16 -6.28 6.53
N GLN A 76 6.80 -5.91 7.63
CA GLN A 76 6.88 -6.74 8.85
C GLN A 76 6.41 -5.94 10.05
N GLY A 77 5.75 -6.61 10.99
CA GLY A 77 5.22 -6.00 12.20
C GLY A 77 5.74 -6.64 13.49
N TRP A 78 5.89 -5.80 14.53
CA TRP A 78 6.27 -6.22 15.88
C TRP A 78 5.46 -5.50 16.94
N GLU A 79 5.20 -6.24 18.02
CA GLU A 79 4.73 -5.69 19.28
C GLU A 79 5.81 -4.84 19.96
N SER A 80 5.43 -4.04 20.96
CA SER A 80 6.38 -3.23 21.73
C SER A 80 7.41 -4.04 22.50
N ASP A 81 7.10 -5.28 22.84
CA ASP A 81 8.00 -6.21 23.51
C ASP A 81 8.95 -6.97 22.56
N GLY A 82 8.83 -6.69 21.24
CA GLY A 82 9.60 -7.35 20.20
C GLY A 82 9.00 -8.64 19.66
N THR A 83 7.82 -9.03 20.11
CA THR A 83 7.11 -10.20 19.56
C THR A 83 6.75 -9.94 18.09
N TRP A 84 7.16 -10.85 17.22
CA TRP A 84 6.90 -10.72 15.78
C TRP A 84 5.42 -11.00 15.47
N MET A 85 4.76 -10.05 14.84
CA MET A 85 3.34 -10.10 14.51
C MET A 85 3.04 -10.84 13.21
N GLY A 86 3.94 -10.74 12.24
CA GLY A 86 3.77 -11.30 10.92
C GLY A 86 4.40 -10.44 9.84
N ASN A 87 4.33 -10.91 8.61
CA ASN A 87 4.73 -10.13 7.44
C ASN A 87 3.78 -10.36 6.26
N TYR A 88 3.86 -9.48 5.29
CA TYR A 88 3.32 -9.74 3.96
C TYR A 88 4.24 -9.20 2.87
N THR A 89 4.17 -9.84 1.70
CA THR A 89 4.81 -9.40 0.47
C THR A 89 3.74 -9.23 -0.59
N ASP A 90 3.72 -8.07 -1.22
CA ASP A 90 2.65 -7.61 -2.12
C ASP A 90 3.26 -7.18 -3.47
N PRO A 91 3.60 -8.14 -4.37
CA PRO A 91 4.00 -7.81 -5.73
C PRO A 91 2.78 -7.44 -6.56
N ARG A 92 2.88 -6.36 -7.33
CA ARG A 92 1.81 -5.86 -8.20
C ARG A 92 2.34 -5.47 -9.57
N LEU A 93 1.51 -5.68 -10.58
CA LEU A 93 1.67 -5.13 -11.90
C LEU A 93 0.63 -4.01 -12.06
N GLY A 94 1.08 -2.85 -12.51
CA GLY A 94 0.23 -1.70 -12.67
C GLY A 94 0.43 -0.97 -13.98
N VAL A 95 -0.53 -0.12 -14.30
CA VAL A 95 -0.51 0.80 -15.43
C VAL A 95 -1.08 2.14 -15.00
N GLY A 96 -0.39 3.21 -15.38
CA GLY A 96 -0.85 4.58 -15.23
C GLY A 96 -1.04 5.24 -16.59
N PHE A 97 -2.05 6.08 -16.71
CA PHE A 97 -2.31 6.88 -17.91
C PHE A 97 -3.10 8.16 -17.57
N ASN A 98 -2.98 9.14 -18.45
CA ASN A 98 -3.70 10.40 -18.34
C ASN A 98 -4.84 10.47 -19.36
N ILE A 99 -5.98 10.99 -18.90
CA ILE A 99 -7.10 11.43 -19.75
C ILE A 99 -7.27 12.93 -19.48
N ASP A 100 -6.72 13.76 -20.35
CA ASP A 100 -6.56 15.21 -20.14
C ASP A 100 -5.78 15.50 -18.84
N GLN A 101 -6.45 16.09 -17.86
CA GLN A 101 -5.86 16.41 -16.54
C GLN A 101 -6.11 15.31 -15.50
N ILE A 102 -6.82 14.25 -15.85
CA ILE A 102 -7.15 13.16 -14.93
C ILE A 102 -6.06 12.09 -15.08
N ASN A 103 -5.37 11.80 -13.99
CA ASN A 103 -4.50 10.64 -13.91
C ASN A 103 -5.30 9.44 -13.40
N VAL A 104 -5.09 8.29 -14.03
CA VAL A 104 -5.68 7.00 -13.61
C VAL A 104 -4.57 6.00 -13.42
N THR A 105 -4.50 5.41 -12.25
CA THR A 105 -3.59 4.31 -11.93
C THR A 105 -4.38 3.07 -11.56
N ILE A 106 -4.00 1.94 -12.12
CA ILE A 106 -4.60 0.63 -11.85
C ILE A 106 -3.49 -0.35 -11.59
N ASP A 107 -3.54 -1.05 -10.47
CA ASP A 107 -2.64 -2.15 -10.19
C ASP A 107 -3.38 -3.36 -9.59
N ALA A 108 -2.75 -4.52 -9.67
CA ALA A 108 -3.22 -5.73 -9.02
C ALA A 108 -2.10 -6.76 -8.87
N GLY A 109 -2.22 -7.61 -7.87
CA GLY A 109 -1.32 -8.73 -7.64
C GLY A 109 -1.70 -9.59 -6.44
N PRO A 110 -0.98 -10.69 -6.23
CA PRO A 110 -1.13 -11.50 -5.04
C PRO A 110 -0.48 -10.82 -3.83
N ARG A 111 -1.05 -11.01 -2.66
CA ARG A 111 -0.45 -10.67 -1.39
C ARG A 111 -0.17 -11.95 -0.61
N PHE A 112 1.10 -12.26 -0.42
CA PHE A 112 1.56 -13.38 0.37
C PHE A 112 1.67 -12.98 1.82
N TYR A 113 0.85 -13.56 2.68
CA TYR A 113 0.76 -13.22 4.09
C TYR A 113 1.29 -14.36 4.96
N THR A 114 2.22 -14.03 5.85
CA THR A 114 2.75 -14.96 6.85
C THR A 114 2.49 -14.38 8.24
N PRO A 115 1.47 -14.86 8.96
CA PRO A 115 1.21 -14.45 10.33
C PRO A 115 2.29 -15.00 11.26
N GLY A 116 2.71 -14.16 12.22
CA GLY A 116 3.63 -14.55 13.28
C GLY A 116 2.91 -15.16 14.48
N SER A 117 3.28 -14.71 15.68
CA SER A 117 2.58 -15.08 16.92
C SER A 117 1.17 -14.53 17.04
N TYR A 118 0.78 -13.73 16.08
CA TYR A 118 -0.55 -13.15 15.94
C TYR A 118 -1.56 -14.23 15.65
N SER A 119 -2.54 -14.39 16.47
CA SER A 119 -3.83 -14.94 16.07
C SER A 119 -3.94 -16.42 15.71
N GLY A 120 -2.90 -17.20 15.68
CA GLY A 120 -3.00 -18.60 15.21
C GLY A 120 -3.45 -18.71 13.73
N LEU A 121 -3.33 -17.63 12.95
CA LEU A 121 -3.58 -17.66 11.51
C LEU A 121 -2.57 -18.52 10.78
N SER A 122 -3.02 -19.28 9.80
CA SER A 122 -2.16 -19.99 8.85
C SER A 122 -1.64 -19.04 7.77
N GLN A 123 -0.53 -19.42 7.13
CA GLN A 123 -0.06 -18.76 5.93
C GLN A 123 -1.12 -18.77 4.84
N ARG A 124 -1.30 -17.63 4.15
CA ARG A 124 -2.31 -17.49 3.11
C ARG A 124 -1.87 -16.57 1.98
N THR A 125 -2.61 -16.61 0.89
CA THR A 125 -2.44 -15.71 -0.25
C THR A 125 -3.76 -15.02 -0.54
N ASP A 126 -3.78 -13.69 -0.43
CA ASP A 126 -4.89 -12.85 -0.87
C ASP A 126 -4.59 -12.28 -2.26
N PHE A 127 -5.59 -11.71 -2.93
CA PHE A 127 -5.42 -10.94 -4.16
C PHE A 127 -5.85 -9.50 -3.89
N ALA A 128 -4.95 -8.56 -4.12
CA ALA A 128 -5.19 -7.16 -3.86
C ALA A 128 -5.05 -6.34 -5.14
N GLY A 129 -5.75 -5.24 -5.21
CA GLY A 129 -5.64 -4.29 -6.30
C GLY A 129 -5.98 -2.89 -5.84
N GLU A 130 -5.67 -1.93 -6.69
CA GLU A 130 -6.01 -0.53 -6.50
C GLU A 130 -6.42 0.09 -7.83
N VAL A 131 -7.42 0.93 -7.78
CA VAL A 131 -7.76 1.90 -8.83
C VAL A 131 -7.75 3.26 -8.17
N GLU A 132 -6.86 4.14 -8.60
CA GLU A 132 -6.84 5.52 -8.15
C GLU A 132 -7.08 6.45 -9.34
N VAL A 133 -7.85 7.49 -9.07
CA VAL A 133 -8.10 8.60 -9.99
C VAL A 133 -7.73 9.89 -9.29
N SER A 134 -6.87 10.68 -9.90
CA SER A 134 -6.43 11.97 -9.34
C SER A 134 -6.56 13.10 -10.35
N ILE A 135 -6.80 14.30 -9.84
CA ILE A 135 -6.99 15.52 -10.62
C ILE A 135 -6.29 16.70 -9.96
N PRO A 136 -5.37 17.40 -10.64
CA PRO A 136 -4.77 18.61 -10.13
C PRO A 136 -5.79 19.77 -10.14
N VAL A 137 -5.86 20.52 -9.04
CA VAL A 137 -6.71 21.71 -8.90
C VAL A 137 -5.91 22.83 -8.22
N GLY A 138 -5.26 23.67 -8.99
CA GLY A 138 -4.31 24.66 -8.47
C GLY A 138 -3.10 23.98 -7.82
N ASP A 139 -2.81 24.33 -6.55
CA ASP A 139 -1.72 23.75 -5.76
C ASP A 139 -2.13 22.47 -5.01
N ALA A 140 -3.30 21.94 -5.31
CA ALA A 140 -3.83 20.74 -4.70
C ALA A 140 -4.05 19.63 -5.72
N VAL A 141 -4.05 18.39 -5.27
CA VAL A 141 -4.50 17.21 -6.01
C VAL A 141 -5.67 16.59 -5.28
N LEU A 142 -6.80 16.48 -5.94
CA LEU A 142 -7.95 15.71 -5.48
C LEU A 142 -7.77 14.27 -5.94
N PHE A 143 -8.04 13.31 -5.06
CA PHE A 143 -7.98 11.90 -5.44
C PHE A 143 -9.14 11.09 -4.88
N ALA A 144 -9.43 9.99 -5.55
CA ALA A 144 -10.32 8.94 -5.09
C ALA A 144 -9.72 7.59 -5.43
N HIS A 145 -9.78 6.65 -4.49
CA HIS A 145 -9.29 5.31 -4.72
C HIS A 145 -10.31 4.24 -4.32
N TRP A 146 -10.19 3.10 -4.98
CA TRP A 146 -10.85 1.86 -4.65
C TRP A 146 -9.81 0.76 -4.53
N LYS A 147 -9.70 0.16 -3.34
CA LYS A 147 -8.73 -0.90 -3.02
C LYS A 147 -9.47 -2.20 -2.71
N PRO A 148 -9.80 -3.02 -3.73
CA PRO A 148 -10.39 -4.33 -3.53
C PRO A 148 -9.35 -5.34 -3.04
N THR A 149 -9.76 -6.20 -2.12
CA THR A 149 -8.99 -7.37 -1.70
C THR A 149 -9.88 -8.59 -1.70
N TYR A 150 -9.41 -9.69 -2.25
CA TYR A 150 -10.09 -10.98 -2.22
C TYR A 150 -9.28 -11.94 -1.36
N SER A 151 -9.91 -12.50 -0.33
CA SER A 151 -9.34 -13.52 0.53
C SER A 151 -10.01 -14.86 0.25
N PRO A 152 -9.28 -15.88 -0.24
CA PRO A 152 -9.84 -17.20 -0.52
C PRO A 152 -10.08 -18.01 0.74
N ASP A 153 -9.46 -17.63 1.86
CA ASP A 153 -9.53 -18.34 3.14
C ASP A 153 -10.26 -17.51 4.18
N ASP A 154 -11.11 -18.16 4.98
CA ASP A 154 -11.73 -17.56 6.15
C ASP A 154 -10.67 -17.37 7.25
N ALA A 155 -10.59 -16.18 7.80
CA ALA A 155 -9.64 -15.83 8.84
C ALA A 155 -10.31 -14.99 9.94
N PRO A 156 -9.89 -15.14 11.20
CA PRO A 156 -10.36 -14.27 12.27
C PRO A 156 -10.12 -12.79 11.94
N GLY A 157 -11.18 -11.98 12.02
CA GLY A 157 -11.13 -10.54 11.79
C GLY A 157 -11.38 -10.07 10.35
N TRP A 158 -11.20 -10.93 9.35
CA TRP A 158 -11.61 -10.65 7.96
C TRP A 158 -11.98 -11.95 7.25
N GLY A 159 -13.22 -12.18 6.98
CA GLY A 159 -13.74 -13.41 6.39
C GLY A 159 -13.29 -13.68 4.97
N GLU A 160 -13.65 -14.86 4.45
CA GLU A 160 -13.55 -15.24 3.05
C GLU A 160 -14.32 -14.26 2.15
N GLY A 161 -13.78 -13.97 0.97
CA GLY A 161 -14.45 -13.19 -0.07
C GLY A 161 -13.88 -11.80 -0.31
N TRP A 162 -14.69 -10.96 -0.95
CA TRP A 162 -14.31 -9.60 -1.32
C TRP A 162 -14.44 -8.61 -0.17
N GLN A 163 -13.40 -7.81 0.00
CA GLN A 163 -13.39 -6.63 0.86
C GLN A 163 -13.12 -5.41 -0.01
N HIS A 164 -13.81 -4.32 0.24
CA HIS A 164 -13.69 -3.10 -0.53
C HIS A 164 -13.36 -1.93 0.38
N HIS A 165 -12.27 -1.25 0.09
CA HIS A 165 -11.93 0.03 0.71
C HIS A 165 -12.10 1.13 -0.33
N LEU A 166 -12.89 2.15 0.01
CA LEU A 166 -13.09 3.36 -0.79
C LEU A 166 -12.58 4.55 0.00
N GLY A 167 -11.78 5.38 -0.63
CA GLY A 167 -11.25 6.58 -0.01
C GLY A 167 -11.25 7.75 -0.99
N THR A 168 -11.31 8.95 -0.44
CA THR A 168 -11.11 10.20 -1.18
C THR A 168 -10.30 11.16 -0.33
N GLY A 169 -9.57 12.06 -0.96
CA GLY A 169 -8.79 13.06 -0.23
C GLY A 169 -8.29 14.18 -1.10
N VAL A 170 -7.55 15.06 -0.45
CA VAL A 170 -6.88 16.21 -1.05
C VAL A 170 -5.46 16.23 -0.54
N THR A 171 -4.51 16.35 -1.45
CA THR A 171 -3.09 16.54 -1.13
C THR A 171 -2.67 17.93 -1.55
N PHE A 172 -1.89 18.60 -0.71
CA PHE A 172 -1.31 19.92 -0.97
C PHE A 172 0.22 19.79 -1.01
N SER A 173 0.86 20.39 -2.01
CA SER A 173 2.31 20.63 -2.02
C SER A 173 2.59 22.09 -1.64
N PHE A 174 3.59 22.31 -0.79
CA PHE A 174 4.00 23.62 -0.32
C PHE A 174 5.39 23.97 -0.81
#